data_1ea0f5b9c9d863ca2f2b2ad56ffe2312
#
_entry.id   1ea0f5b9c9d863ca2f2b2ad56ffe2312
#
_cell.length_a   1.000
_cell.length_b   1.000
_cell.length_c   1.000
_cell.angle_alpha   90.00
_cell.angle_beta   90.00
_cell.angle_gamma   90.00
#
_symmetry.space_group_name_H-M   'P 1'
#
loop_
_entity.id
_entity.type
_entity.pdbx_description
1 polymer ?
#
loop_
_entity_poly.entity_id
_entity_poly.type
_entity_poly.pdbx_seq_one_letter_code
_entity_poly.pdbx_strand_id
1 'polypeptide(L)'
;ARSSRPGGHSSSIRGAGMVFDRLVTLIDNPDPRRLDIRASLRDPFEQWWVREYKQKAAIPVIAILDLSLSAGFEGEEKNIFFLESFLKSLLRSTYLMGDRVGLIAFDMEIKEEWVFQASQKRILDERKITNLFQNIKLKKGHAGIKKLPLWLGKESGLIFFVSDFHFSLNLFDDFLTNSTHHEIVPIVLQDRVEKNGWPSRGKSVLTDSETGKRRLVWIGDEWKKKLRDSYNNRNKKIRK
;
A
#
# COMPACT_ATOMS: atom_id res chain seq x y z
N ALA A 1 1.72 -8.19 -21.94
CA ALA A 1 1.96 -9.65 -21.85
C ALA A 1 1.65 -10.06 -20.41
N ARG A 2 0.64 -10.92 -20.21
CA ARG A 2 0.30 -11.43 -18.88
C ARG A 2 1.47 -12.26 -18.37
N SER A 3 1.87 -12.02 -17.13
CA SER A 3 2.91 -12.82 -16.47
C SER A 3 2.48 -14.28 -16.44
N SER A 4 3.28 -15.17 -17.03
CA SER A 4 3.05 -16.63 -17.03
C SER A 4 3.53 -17.31 -15.73
N ARG A 5 4.09 -16.54 -14.78
CA ARG A 5 4.61 -17.11 -13.53
C ARG A 5 3.53 -17.11 -12.44
N PRO A 6 3.40 -18.22 -11.69
CA PRO A 6 2.44 -18.30 -10.58
C PRO A 6 2.79 -17.33 -9.46
N GLY A 7 1.77 -16.71 -8.87
CA GLY A 7 1.87 -15.81 -7.72
C GLY A 7 1.10 -16.33 -6.50
N GLY A 8 1.02 -15.53 -5.45
CA GLY A 8 0.39 -15.89 -4.17
C GLY A 8 -1.15 -15.81 -4.15
N HIS A 9 -1.75 -15.07 -5.09
CA HIS A 9 -3.18 -14.78 -5.08
C HIS A 9 -3.98 -15.66 -6.04
N SER A 10 -5.25 -15.95 -5.70
CA SER A 10 -6.14 -16.73 -6.55
C SER A 10 -6.53 -15.92 -7.80
N SER A 11 -6.46 -16.54 -8.96
CA SER A 11 -6.86 -15.96 -10.25
C SER A 11 -8.21 -16.52 -10.68
N SER A 12 -9.00 -15.73 -11.42
CA SER A 12 -10.23 -16.20 -12.07
C SER A 12 -9.97 -17.09 -13.29
N ILE A 13 -8.70 -17.28 -13.67
CA ILE A 13 -8.34 -18.13 -14.82
C ILE A 13 -8.42 -19.59 -14.39
N ARG A 14 -9.27 -20.36 -15.07
CA ARG A 14 -9.36 -21.82 -14.92
C ARG A 14 -8.21 -22.49 -15.64
N GLY A 15 -7.58 -23.48 -15.02
CA GLY A 15 -6.48 -24.19 -15.67
C GLY A 15 -5.62 -25.04 -14.73
N ALA A 16 -4.41 -25.40 -15.17
CA ALA A 16 -3.45 -26.23 -14.46
C ALA A 16 -2.82 -25.56 -13.22
N GLY A 17 -3.60 -24.86 -12.43
CA GLY A 17 -3.15 -24.16 -11.23
C GLY A 17 -2.76 -25.09 -10.10
N MET A 18 -1.93 -24.61 -9.19
CA MET A 18 -1.41 -25.39 -8.06
C MET A 18 -2.35 -25.43 -6.85
N VAL A 19 -3.48 -24.72 -6.86
CA VAL A 19 -4.43 -24.67 -5.73
C VAL A 19 -5.73 -25.31 -6.12
N PHE A 20 -6.12 -26.34 -5.37
CA PHE A 20 -7.43 -26.93 -5.49
C PHE A 20 -8.51 -25.88 -5.20
N ASP A 21 -9.50 -25.78 -6.10
CA ASP A 21 -10.62 -24.87 -5.94
C ASP A 21 -11.89 -25.64 -5.52
N ARG A 22 -12.31 -26.56 -6.37
CA ARG A 22 -13.55 -27.35 -6.16
C ARG A 22 -13.56 -28.61 -7.00
N LEU A 23 -14.54 -29.48 -6.70
CA LEU A 23 -14.92 -30.57 -7.57
C LEU A 23 -15.97 -30.06 -8.56
N VAL A 24 -15.82 -30.44 -9.82
CA VAL A 24 -16.80 -30.20 -10.89
C VAL A 24 -17.09 -31.52 -11.61
N THR A 25 -18.20 -31.62 -12.32
CA THR A 25 -18.49 -32.85 -13.06
C THR A 25 -17.55 -32.98 -14.26
N LEU A 26 -17.27 -34.21 -14.71
CA LEU A 26 -16.47 -34.44 -15.91
C LEU A 26 -17.13 -33.83 -17.16
N ILE A 27 -18.45 -33.63 -17.14
CA ILE A 27 -19.19 -33.00 -18.23
C ILE A 27 -18.86 -31.50 -18.29
N ASP A 28 -18.80 -30.85 -17.12
CA ASP A 28 -18.51 -29.41 -17.04
C ASP A 28 -17.03 -29.08 -17.31
N ASN A 29 -16.14 -30.01 -16.97
CA ASN A 29 -14.71 -29.87 -17.22
C ASN A 29 -14.14 -31.22 -17.70
N PRO A 30 -14.10 -31.47 -19.02
CA PRO A 30 -13.74 -32.76 -19.61
C PRO A 30 -12.22 -33.02 -19.59
N ASP A 31 -11.60 -33.03 -18.39
CA ASP A 31 -10.20 -33.37 -18.19
C ASP A 31 -10.06 -34.66 -17.35
N PRO A 32 -10.01 -35.85 -17.97
CA PRO A 32 -9.94 -37.13 -17.22
C PRO A 32 -8.65 -37.28 -16.41
N ARG A 33 -7.59 -36.49 -16.70
CA ARG A 33 -6.33 -36.53 -15.94
C ARG A 33 -6.48 -36.04 -14.50
N ARG A 34 -7.56 -35.30 -14.23
CA ARG A 34 -7.85 -34.71 -12.94
C ARG A 34 -9.02 -35.36 -12.25
N LEU A 35 -9.43 -36.54 -12.70
CA LEU A 35 -10.51 -37.31 -12.13
C LEU A 35 -10.23 -37.63 -10.66
N ASP A 36 -11.16 -37.29 -9.77
CA ASP A 36 -11.12 -37.72 -8.39
C ASP A 36 -11.93 -39.02 -8.24
N ILE A 37 -11.22 -40.14 -8.40
CA ILE A 37 -11.82 -41.47 -8.31
C ILE A 37 -12.56 -41.68 -6.96
N ARG A 38 -12.00 -41.17 -5.85
CA ARG A 38 -12.61 -41.34 -4.54
C ARG A 38 -13.91 -40.57 -4.39
N ALA A 39 -13.96 -39.33 -4.88
CA ALA A 39 -15.17 -38.55 -4.88
C ALA A 39 -16.22 -39.18 -5.81
N SER A 40 -15.83 -39.59 -7.00
CA SER A 40 -16.71 -40.23 -7.99
C SER A 40 -17.32 -41.54 -7.47
N LEU A 41 -16.54 -42.41 -6.83
CA LEU A 41 -17.04 -43.68 -6.28
C LEU A 41 -17.96 -43.50 -5.06
N ARG A 42 -17.96 -42.34 -4.42
CA ARG A 42 -18.84 -42.03 -3.27
C ARG A 42 -20.08 -41.26 -3.67
N ASP A 43 -20.16 -40.83 -4.93
CA ASP A 43 -21.30 -40.08 -5.41
C ASP A 43 -22.53 -40.98 -5.59
N PRO A 44 -23.67 -40.71 -4.92
CA PRO A 44 -24.86 -41.50 -5.03
C PRO A 44 -25.55 -41.43 -6.41
N PHE A 45 -25.17 -40.47 -7.25
CA PHE A 45 -25.68 -40.30 -8.59
C PHE A 45 -24.71 -40.80 -9.68
N GLU A 46 -23.66 -41.54 -9.27
CA GLU A 46 -22.64 -42.12 -10.17
C GLU A 46 -21.96 -41.10 -11.10
N GLN A 47 -21.88 -39.83 -10.65
CA GLN A 47 -21.22 -38.77 -11.42
C GLN A 47 -19.71 -38.85 -11.29
N TRP A 48 -19.03 -38.54 -12.42
CA TRP A 48 -17.59 -38.47 -12.44
C TRP A 48 -17.14 -37.07 -12.02
N TRP A 49 -16.37 -36.96 -10.92
CA TRP A 49 -15.86 -35.71 -10.37
C TRP A 49 -14.43 -35.45 -10.77
N VAL A 50 -14.16 -34.22 -11.23
CA VAL A 50 -12.86 -33.73 -11.65
C VAL A 50 -12.42 -32.60 -10.72
N ARG A 51 -11.15 -32.61 -10.32
CA ARG A 51 -10.56 -31.52 -9.52
C ARG A 51 -10.31 -30.29 -10.38
N GLU A 52 -10.97 -29.21 -10.06
CA GLU A 52 -10.69 -27.90 -10.66
C GLU A 52 -9.67 -27.17 -9.79
N TYR A 53 -8.69 -26.55 -10.46
CA TYR A 53 -7.63 -25.79 -9.78
C TYR A 53 -7.64 -24.35 -10.28
N LYS A 54 -7.47 -23.41 -9.37
CA LYS A 54 -7.23 -21.99 -9.71
C LYS A 54 -5.74 -21.74 -9.86
N GLN A 55 -5.38 -21.10 -10.92
CA GLN A 55 -4.00 -20.63 -11.10
C GLN A 55 -3.77 -19.42 -10.21
N LYS A 56 -2.70 -19.44 -9.41
CA LYS A 56 -2.25 -18.26 -8.69
C LYS A 56 -1.63 -17.28 -9.70
N ALA A 57 -2.13 -16.07 -9.73
CA ALA A 57 -1.55 -14.99 -10.52
C ALA A 57 -0.75 -14.06 -9.60
N ALA A 58 0.40 -13.60 -10.10
CA ALA A 58 1.17 -12.56 -9.42
C ALA A 58 0.45 -11.21 -9.59
N ILE A 59 0.14 -10.54 -8.53
CA ILE A 59 -0.44 -9.18 -8.56
C ILE A 59 0.65 -8.11 -8.38
N PRO A 60 0.45 -6.89 -8.91
CA PRO A 60 1.30 -5.77 -8.57
C PRO A 60 0.97 -5.29 -7.14
N VAL A 61 1.99 -5.22 -6.29
CA VAL A 61 1.95 -4.65 -4.95
C VAL A 61 2.86 -3.43 -4.96
N ILE A 62 2.28 -2.25 -4.82
CA ILE A 62 2.99 -0.99 -4.98
C ILE A 62 2.98 -0.23 -3.64
N ALA A 63 4.16 0.16 -3.17
CA ALA A 63 4.27 1.13 -2.09
C ALA A 63 4.31 2.54 -2.67
N ILE A 64 3.43 3.42 -2.21
CA ILE A 64 3.49 4.85 -2.46
C ILE A 64 3.91 5.54 -1.17
N LEU A 65 5.03 6.24 -1.21
CA LEU A 65 5.59 6.94 -0.04
C LEU A 65 5.49 8.45 -0.22
N ASP A 66 4.87 9.08 0.74
CA ASP A 66 4.93 10.54 0.89
C ASP A 66 6.24 10.90 1.58
N LEU A 67 7.12 11.59 0.85
CA LEU A 67 8.41 12.08 1.32
C LEU A 67 8.43 13.61 1.42
N SER A 68 7.28 14.19 1.75
CA SER A 68 7.17 15.60 2.10
C SER A 68 7.87 15.92 3.42
N LEU A 69 8.14 17.19 3.65
CA LEU A 69 8.85 17.61 4.85
C LEU A 69 8.05 17.35 6.12
N SER A 70 6.71 17.39 6.06
CA SER A 70 5.83 17.07 7.17
C SER A 70 5.89 15.60 7.56
N ALA A 71 6.02 14.69 6.59
CA ALA A 71 6.15 13.25 6.86
C ALA A 71 7.46 12.88 7.59
N GLY A 72 8.49 13.76 7.49
CA GLY A 72 9.77 13.61 8.17
C GLY A 72 9.92 14.36 9.50
N PHE A 73 8.85 14.96 10.06
CA PHE A 73 8.94 15.88 11.18
C PHE A 73 9.29 15.20 12.52
N GLU A 74 10.03 15.82 13.38
CA GLU A 74 10.62 15.64 14.74
C GLU A 74 10.76 14.24 15.35
N GLY A 75 10.05 13.30 14.87
CA GLY A 75 10.34 11.90 14.95
C GLY A 75 11.18 11.47 13.74
N GLU A 76 11.83 12.41 13.01
CA GLU A 76 12.43 12.21 11.69
C GLU A 76 13.15 10.88 11.54
N GLU A 77 14.00 10.55 12.47
CA GLU A 77 14.68 9.26 12.47
C GLU A 77 13.71 8.08 12.65
N LYS A 78 12.64 8.25 13.43
CA LYS A 78 11.67 7.18 13.70
C LYS A 78 10.73 6.94 12.54
N ASN A 79 10.23 8.00 11.90
CA ASN A 79 9.35 7.87 10.73
C ASN A 79 10.12 7.33 9.53
N ILE A 80 11.31 7.84 9.25
CA ILE A 80 12.19 7.35 8.18
C ILE A 80 12.58 5.88 8.45
N PHE A 81 12.95 5.54 9.68
CA PHE A 81 13.26 4.17 10.06
C PHE A 81 12.05 3.24 9.92
N PHE A 82 10.86 3.71 10.27
CA PHE A 82 9.61 2.97 10.08
C PHE A 82 9.35 2.72 8.58
N LEU A 83 9.46 3.76 7.74
CA LEU A 83 9.26 3.66 6.29
C LEU A 83 10.23 2.67 5.66
N GLU A 84 11.52 2.73 6.03
CA GLU A 84 12.53 1.80 5.55
C GLU A 84 12.22 0.36 5.97
N SER A 85 11.89 0.15 7.24
CA SER A 85 11.54 -1.17 7.79
C SER A 85 10.27 -1.73 7.18
N PHE A 86 9.24 -0.90 7.01
CA PHE A 86 8.01 -1.26 6.34
C PHE A 86 8.26 -1.71 4.90
N LEU A 87 9.04 -0.91 4.14
CA LEU A 87 9.32 -1.22 2.74
C LEU A 87 10.14 -2.51 2.58
N LYS A 88 11.12 -2.76 3.46
CA LYS A 88 11.87 -4.02 3.49
C LYS A 88 10.97 -5.22 3.81
N SER A 89 10.06 -5.06 4.76
CA SER A 89 9.11 -6.12 5.14
C SER A 89 8.13 -6.41 4.01
N LEU A 90 7.61 -5.36 3.36
CA LEU A 90 6.74 -5.48 2.19
C LEU A 90 7.44 -6.20 1.04
N LEU A 91 8.69 -5.82 0.76
CA LEU A 91 9.53 -6.44 -0.27
C LEU A 91 9.70 -7.95 -0.02
N ARG A 92 10.04 -8.33 1.22
CA ARG A 92 10.20 -9.75 1.60
C ARG A 92 8.89 -10.53 1.43
N SER A 93 7.80 -10.00 1.95
CA SER A 93 6.48 -10.65 1.85
C SER A 93 6.04 -10.82 0.40
N THR A 94 6.21 -9.79 -0.42
CA THR A 94 5.83 -9.82 -1.83
C THR A 94 6.64 -10.86 -2.61
N TYR A 95 7.95 -10.94 -2.35
CA TYR A 95 8.79 -11.94 -3.00
C TYR A 95 8.50 -13.38 -2.54
N LEU A 96 8.19 -13.58 -1.27
CA LEU A 96 7.78 -14.90 -0.76
C LEU A 96 6.47 -15.39 -1.38
N MET A 97 5.55 -14.47 -1.66
CA MET A 97 4.28 -14.79 -2.32
C MET A 97 4.40 -14.91 -3.85
N GLY A 98 5.54 -14.53 -4.42
CA GLY A 98 5.76 -14.53 -5.86
C GLY A 98 5.07 -13.39 -6.59
N ASP A 99 4.65 -12.35 -5.86
CA ASP A 99 4.02 -11.16 -6.41
C ASP A 99 5.03 -10.17 -6.99
N ARG A 100 4.54 -9.12 -7.64
CA ARG A 100 5.36 -8.09 -8.27
C ARG A 100 5.40 -6.86 -7.37
N VAL A 101 6.59 -6.47 -6.92
CA VAL A 101 6.76 -5.29 -6.07
C VAL A 101 7.12 -4.06 -6.90
N GLY A 102 6.48 -2.94 -6.58
CA GLY A 102 6.78 -1.61 -7.10
C GLY A 102 6.93 -0.60 -5.97
N LEU A 103 7.57 0.52 -6.28
CA LEU A 103 7.75 1.65 -5.37
C LEU A 103 7.59 2.95 -6.14
N ILE A 104 6.89 3.90 -5.55
CA ILE A 104 6.79 5.28 -6.04
C ILE A 104 6.87 6.19 -4.83
N ALA A 105 7.70 7.23 -4.90
CA ALA A 105 7.70 8.25 -3.86
C ALA A 105 7.45 9.63 -4.47
N PHE A 106 6.85 10.50 -3.68
CA PHE A 106 6.50 11.85 -4.10
C PHE A 106 6.68 12.86 -2.95
N ASP A 107 6.86 14.10 -3.35
CA ASP A 107 6.71 15.32 -2.56
C ASP A 107 5.93 16.35 -3.40
N MET A 108 6.50 17.51 -3.71
CA MET A 108 5.96 18.44 -4.73
C MET A 108 5.85 17.80 -6.11
N GLU A 109 6.69 16.79 -6.37
CA GLU A 109 6.78 16.06 -7.63
C GLU A 109 6.99 14.56 -7.36
N ILE A 110 6.88 13.76 -8.43
CA ILE A 110 7.32 12.36 -8.35
C ILE A 110 8.84 12.33 -8.29
N LYS A 111 9.39 11.57 -7.36
CA LYS A 111 10.84 11.36 -7.23
C LYS A 111 11.28 10.23 -8.15
N GLU A 112 11.84 10.57 -9.30
CA GLU A 112 12.18 9.58 -10.34
C GLU A 112 13.14 8.49 -9.83
N GLU A 113 14.07 8.86 -8.94
CA GLU A 113 15.02 7.92 -8.31
C GLU A 113 14.34 6.89 -7.39
N TRP A 114 13.08 7.15 -6.99
CA TRP A 114 12.25 6.29 -6.17
C TRP A 114 11.17 5.57 -6.98
N VAL A 115 11.21 5.63 -8.31
CA VAL A 115 10.22 4.96 -9.15
C VAL A 115 10.75 3.61 -9.60
N PHE A 116 10.13 2.55 -9.08
CA PHE A 116 10.38 1.16 -9.48
C PHE A 116 9.06 0.54 -9.91
N GLN A 117 8.97 0.20 -11.19
CA GLN A 117 7.79 -0.46 -11.74
C GLN A 117 7.60 -1.85 -11.13
N ALA A 118 6.34 -2.23 -10.89
CA ALA A 118 6.00 -3.52 -10.29
C ALA A 118 6.56 -4.69 -11.12
N SER A 119 7.52 -5.42 -10.56
CA SER A 119 8.25 -6.49 -11.26
C SER A 119 8.56 -7.65 -10.32
N GLN A 120 8.54 -8.88 -10.86
CA GLN A 120 9.06 -10.08 -10.17
C GLN A 120 10.59 -10.15 -10.23
N LYS A 121 11.22 -9.40 -11.13
CA LYS A 121 12.67 -9.27 -11.14
C LYS A 121 13.07 -8.49 -9.88
N ARG A 122 14.08 -8.97 -9.17
CA ARG A 122 14.62 -8.31 -7.97
C ARG A 122 15.40 -7.02 -8.32
N ILE A 123 14.71 -6.08 -8.99
CA ILE A 123 15.25 -4.77 -9.34
C ILE A 123 15.39 -3.90 -8.09
N LEU A 124 14.43 -4.03 -7.16
CA LEU A 124 14.45 -3.42 -5.84
C LEU A 124 14.87 -4.49 -4.83
N ASP A 125 15.92 -4.23 -4.05
CA ASP A 125 16.41 -5.07 -2.97
C ASP A 125 16.64 -4.25 -1.70
N GLU A 126 16.93 -4.91 -0.58
CA GLU A 126 17.09 -4.25 0.71
C GLU A 126 18.28 -3.27 0.72
N ARG A 127 19.34 -3.54 -0.03
CA ARG A 127 20.51 -2.64 -0.12
C ARG A 127 20.14 -1.36 -0.85
N LYS A 128 19.39 -1.46 -1.95
CA LYS A 128 18.87 -0.29 -2.66
C LYS A 128 17.95 0.55 -1.80
N ILE A 129 17.04 -0.11 -1.04
CA ILE A 129 16.16 0.58 -0.10
C ILE A 129 16.99 1.36 0.90
N THR A 130 17.98 0.73 1.56
CA THR A 130 18.85 1.43 2.51
C THR A 130 19.58 2.61 1.87
N ASN A 131 20.14 2.44 0.67
CA ASN A 131 20.82 3.52 -0.04
C ASN A 131 19.88 4.69 -0.38
N LEU A 132 18.63 4.41 -0.77
CA LEU A 132 17.62 5.45 -1.02
C LEU A 132 17.34 6.25 0.24
N PHE A 133 17.18 5.59 1.39
CA PHE A 133 16.90 6.26 2.66
C PHE A 133 18.11 7.01 3.21
N GLN A 134 19.32 6.53 3.01
CA GLN A 134 20.56 7.26 3.39
C GLN A 134 20.76 8.55 2.60
N ASN A 135 20.27 8.61 1.36
CA ASN A 135 20.39 9.77 0.48
C ASN A 135 19.09 10.56 0.33
N ILE A 136 18.13 10.35 1.24
CA ILE A 136 16.81 10.99 1.16
C ILE A 136 16.93 12.51 1.27
N LYS A 137 16.20 13.21 0.40
CA LYS A 137 16.04 14.66 0.45
C LYS A 137 14.56 14.96 0.53
N LEU A 138 14.12 15.40 1.69
CA LEU A 138 12.73 15.81 1.91
C LEU A 138 12.54 17.23 1.35
N LYS A 139 11.42 17.43 0.65
CA LYS A 139 11.02 18.76 0.13
C LYS A 139 9.63 19.10 0.61
N LYS A 140 9.34 20.39 0.67
CA LYS A 140 8.01 20.88 1.04
C LYS A 140 6.98 20.57 -0.03
N GLY A 141 5.76 20.24 0.41
CA GLY A 141 4.56 20.13 -0.41
C GLY A 141 4.23 18.72 -0.91
N HIS A 142 3.02 18.56 -1.42
CA HIS A 142 2.40 17.28 -1.76
C HIS A 142 1.78 17.27 -3.18
N ALA A 143 2.15 18.23 -4.05
CA ALA A 143 1.49 18.35 -5.35
C ALA A 143 1.76 17.16 -6.28
N GLY A 144 2.81 16.38 -6.01
CA GLY A 144 3.12 15.14 -6.72
C GLY A 144 2.00 14.10 -6.70
N ILE A 145 1.12 14.12 -5.67
CA ILE A 145 -0.03 13.21 -5.57
C ILE A 145 -0.92 13.25 -6.82
N LYS A 146 -1.09 14.41 -7.45
CA LYS A 146 -1.90 14.58 -8.67
C LYS A 146 -1.35 13.82 -9.87
N LYS A 147 -0.04 13.58 -9.87
CA LYS A 147 0.64 12.87 -10.96
C LYS A 147 0.71 11.36 -10.75
N LEU A 148 0.44 10.86 -9.53
CA LEU A 148 0.53 9.43 -9.19
C LEU A 148 -0.25 8.52 -10.13
N PRO A 149 -1.51 8.82 -10.53
CA PRO A 149 -2.26 7.93 -11.42
C PRO A 149 -1.56 7.66 -12.76
N LEU A 150 -0.74 8.60 -13.24
CA LEU A 150 0.02 8.45 -14.49
C LEU A 150 1.17 7.44 -14.37
N TRP A 151 1.63 7.17 -13.15
CA TRP A 151 2.74 6.26 -12.87
C TRP A 151 2.27 4.87 -12.45
N LEU A 152 0.97 4.72 -12.16
CA LEU A 152 0.36 3.44 -11.88
C LEU A 152 0.10 2.69 -13.19
N GLY A 153 0.33 1.40 -13.17
CA GLY A 153 0.01 0.53 -14.30
C GLY A 153 -1.51 0.38 -14.49
N LYS A 154 -1.92 -0.08 -15.67
CA LYS A 154 -3.34 -0.35 -15.98
C LYS A 154 -3.88 -1.64 -15.35
N GLU A 155 -3.00 -2.47 -14.81
CA GLU A 155 -3.35 -3.75 -14.20
C GLU A 155 -3.75 -3.53 -12.75
N SER A 156 -4.89 -4.12 -12.36
CA SER A 156 -5.37 -4.09 -10.98
C SER A 156 -4.32 -4.61 -10.01
N GLY A 157 -4.10 -3.90 -8.92
CA GLY A 157 -3.08 -4.24 -7.93
C GLY A 157 -3.38 -3.68 -6.56
N LEU A 158 -2.59 -4.08 -5.57
CA LEU A 158 -2.66 -3.61 -4.19
C LEU A 158 -1.68 -2.45 -4.00
N ILE A 159 -2.17 -1.33 -3.49
CA ILE A 159 -1.38 -0.12 -3.23
C ILE A 159 -1.38 0.18 -1.75
N PHE A 160 -0.19 0.25 -1.15
CA PHE A 160 -0.01 0.80 0.18
C PHE A 160 0.38 2.27 0.08
N PHE A 161 -0.56 3.16 0.43
CA PHE A 161 -0.35 4.60 0.42
C PHE A 161 0.07 5.07 1.81
N VAL A 162 1.37 5.39 1.98
CA VAL A 162 1.97 5.74 3.28
C VAL A 162 2.22 7.24 3.34
N SER A 163 1.53 7.93 4.25
CA SER A 163 1.61 9.39 4.43
C SER A 163 1.18 9.79 5.84
N ASP A 164 1.56 10.98 6.28
CA ASP A 164 0.98 11.65 7.45
C ASP A 164 -0.38 12.29 7.15
N PHE A 165 -0.74 12.35 5.86
CA PHE A 165 -1.97 12.97 5.34
C PHE A 165 -2.14 14.45 5.74
N HIS A 166 -1.08 15.22 5.96
CA HIS A 166 -1.15 16.65 6.32
C HIS A 166 -1.47 17.57 5.13
N PHE A 167 -1.95 17.04 4.04
CA PHE A 167 -2.46 17.76 2.86
C PHE A 167 -4.00 17.78 2.80
N SER A 168 -4.57 18.51 1.85
CA SER A 168 -6.01 18.53 1.62
C SER A 168 -6.52 17.13 1.22
N LEU A 169 -7.49 16.58 1.94
CA LEU A 169 -8.07 15.26 1.62
C LEU A 169 -8.70 15.21 0.21
N ASN A 170 -9.13 16.35 -0.34
CA ASN A 170 -9.61 16.40 -1.74
C ASN A 170 -8.56 15.89 -2.73
N LEU A 171 -7.26 16.11 -2.47
CA LEU A 171 -6.19 15.57 -3.32
C LEU A 171 -6.14 14.03 -3.26
N PHE A 172 -6.43 13.47 -2.10
CA PHE A 172 -6.51 12.01 -1.94
C PHE A 172 -7.77 11.45 -2.57
N ASP A 173 -8.91 12.14 -2.41
CA ASP A 173 -10.18 11.75 -3.06
C ASP A 173 -10.04 11.77 -4.59
N ASP A 174 -9.38 12.79 -5.15
CA ASP A 174 -9.05 12.86 -6.59
C ASP A 174 -8.15 11.70 -7.01
N PHE A 175 -7.14 11.35 -6.20
CA PHE A 175 -6.29 10.19 -6.44
C PHE A 175 -7.07 8.88 -6.42
N LEU A 176 -7.94 8.67 -5.43
CA LEU A 176 -8.80 7.48 -5.34
C LEU A 176 -9.71 7.36 -6.56
N THR A 177 -10.35 8.46 -6.96
CA THR A 177 -11.26 8.50 -8.13
C THR A 177 -10.55 8.12 -9.43
N ASN A 178 -9.28 8.54 -9.58
CA ASN A 178 -8.50 8.22 -10.78
C ASN A 178 -7.78 6.85 -10.71
N SER A 179 -7.90 6.13 -9.59
CA SER A 179 -7.20 4.86 -9.35
C SER A 179 -8.15 3.72 -8.92
N THR A 180 -9.41 3.79 -9.33
CA THR A 180 -10.51 2.88 -8.90
C THR A 180 -10.29 1.40 -9.23
N HIS A 181 -9.40 1.08 -10.16
CA HIS A 181 -9.06 -0.30 -10.52
C HIS A 181 -8.01 -0.93 -9.60
N HIS A 182 -7.44 -0.16 -8.66
CA HIS A 182 -6.53 -0.66 -7.65
C HIS A 182 -7.23 -0.76 -6.29
N GLU A 183 -6.80 -1.70 -5.47
CA GLU A 183 -7.14 -1.75 -4.06
C GLU A 183 -6.13 -0.89 -3.28
N ILE A 184 -6.61 0.15 -2.60
CA ILE A 184 -5.75 1.13 -1.92
C ILE A 184 -5.90 1.00 -0.42
N VAL A 185 -4.78 0.74 0.27
CA VAL A 185 -4.67 0.66 1.72
C VAL A 185 -3.92 1.87 2.24
N PRO A 186 -4.60 2.86 2.84
CA PRO A 186 -3.94 4.01 3.43
C PRO A 186 -3.26 3.63 4.76
N ILE A 187 -1.99 3.98 4.88
CA ILE A 187 -1.20 3.85 6.11
C ILE A 187 -0.89 5.24 6.63
N VAL A 188 -1.50 5.61 7.75
CA VAL A 188 -1.33 6.92 8.35
C VAL A 188 -0.13 6.91 9.28
N LEU A 189 0.90 7.68 8.92
CA LEU A 189 2.02 7.98 9.82
C LEU A 189 1.55 8.99 10.88
N GLN A 190 1.68 8.63 12.13
CA GLN A 190 1.28 9.51 13.22
C GLN A 190 2.37 9.54 14.28
N ASP A 191 2.93 10.72 14.53
CA ASP A 191 3.90 10.90 15.61
C ASP A 191 3.17 10.94 16.96
N ARG A 192 3.76 10.23 17.94
CA ARG A 192 3.28 10.29 19.33
C ARG A 192 3.50 11.67 19.94
N VAL A 193 4.52 12.40 19.51
CA VAL A 193 4.82 13.75 19.99
C VAL A 193 3.73 14.73 19.56
N GLU A 194 3.25 14.64 18.32
CA GLU A 194 2.12 15.45 17.84
C GLU A 194 0.84 15.22 18.67
N LYS A 195 0.64 13.99 19.14
CA LYS A 195 -0.55 13.64 19.92
C LYS A 195 -0.44 13.96 21.40
N ASN A 196 0.72 13.74 22.01
CA ASN A 196 0.91 13.77 23.47
C ASN A 196 2.10 14.64 23.92
N GLY A 197 2.95 15.12 23.02
CA GLY A 197 4.18 15.87 23.32
C GLY A 197 3.99 17.35 23.69
N TRP A 198 2.74 17.80 23.78
CA TRP A 198 2.43 19.19 24.08
C TRP A 198 2.62 19.51 25.56
N PRO A 199 3.21 20.67 25.89
CA PRO A 199 3.34 21.08 27.28
C PRO A 199 1.98 21.13 27.95
N SER A 200 1.96 20.97 29.28
CA SER A 200 0.70 20.93 30.07
C SER A 200 -0.14 22.19 29.85
N ARG A 201 0.46 23.37 29.95
CA ARG A 201 -0.12 24.69 29.65
C ARG A 201 0.97 25.69 29.30
N GLY A 202 0.65 26.66 28.46
CA GLY A 202 1.57 27.77 28.18
C GLY A 202 1.47 28.35 26.78
N LYS A 203 2.25 29.39 26.52
CA LYS A 203 2.43 29.94 25.17
C LYS A 203 3.47 29.12 24.42
N SER A 204 3.13 28.69 23.21
CA SER A 204 4.06 28.00 22.31
C SER A 204 3.99 28.59 20.92
N VAL A 205 5.12 28.63 20.25
CA VAL A 205 5.19 29.02 18.85
C VAL A 205 5.14 27.75 18.01
N LEU A 206 4.04 27.58 17.29
CA LEU A 206 3.91 26.51 16.32
C LEU A 206 4.47 26.99 15.00
N THR A 207 5.35 26.22 14.41
CA THR A 207 5.87 26.45 13.07
C THR A 207 5.27 25.38 12.15
N ASP A 208 4.56 25.79 11.13
CA ASP A 208 4.07 24.90 10.10
C ASP A 208 5.25 24.41 9.26
N SER A 209 5.48 23.10 9.23
CA SER A 209 6.61 22.46 8.52
C SER A 209 6.58 22.73 7.01
N GLU A 210 5.38 22.82 6.41
CA GLU A 210 5.20 23.01 4.98
C GLU A 210 5.32 24.48 4.55
N THR A 211 4.74 25.40 5.31
CA THR A 211 4.73 26.82 4.94
C THR A 211 5.79 27.66 5.66
N GLY A 212 6.38 27.13 6.74
CA GLY A 212 7.30 27.86 7.62
C GLY A 212 6.62 28.98 8.43
N LYS A 213 5.30 29.12 8.33
CA LYS A 213 4.55 30.15 9.08
C LYS A 213 4.57 29.84 10.57
N ARG A 214 4.89 30.88 11.36
CA ARG A 214 4.89 30.78 12.81
C ARG A 214 3.59 31.33 13.37
N ARG A 215 3.00 30.59 14.29
CA ARG A 215 1.78 30.97 14.98
C ARG A 215 1.97 30.85 16.48
N LEU A 216 1.72 31.95 17.21
CA LEU A 216 1.69 31.89 18.67
C LEU A 216 0.34 31.30 19.10
N VAL A 217 0.38 30.23 19.86
CA VAL A 217 -0.81 29.51 20.34
C VAL A 217 -0.73 29.36 21.86
N TRP A 218 -1.85 29.55 22.50
CA TRP A 218 -2.01 29.22 23.94
C TRP A 218 -2.44 27.75 24.06
N ILE A 219 -1.54 26.92 24.59
CA ILE A 219 -1.82 25.50 24.82
C ILE A 219 -2.57 25.38 26.15
N GLY A 220 -3.76 24.81 26.10
CA GLY A 220 -4.63 24.49 27.23
C GLY A 220 -5.45 23.25 26.92
N ASP A 221 -6.24 22.80 27.89
CA ASP A 221 -7.00 21.55 27.78
C ASP A 221 -8.03 21.59 26.63
N GLU A 222 -8.66 22.75 26.41
CA GLU A 222 -9.60 22.95 25.31
C GLU A 222 -8.92 22.87 23.94
N TRP A 223 -7.72 23.46 23.79
CA TRP A 223 -6.94 23.40 22.57
C TRP A 223 -6.51 21.96 22.27
N LYS A 224 -6.02 21.24 23.29
CA LYS A 224 -5.66 19.81 23.16
C LYS A 224 -6.84 18.93 22.76
N LYS A 225 -8.04 19.23 23.29
CA LYS A 225 -9.26 18.53 22.91
C LYS A 225 -9.59 18.78 21.44
N LYS A 226 -9.62 20.05 21.01
CA LYS A 226 -9.86 20.41 19.60
C LYS A 226 -8.86 19.75 18.64
N LEU A 227 -7.59 19.69 19.03
CA LEU A 227 -6.57 19.03 18.24
C LEU A 227 -6.86 17.52 18.11
N ARG A 228 -7.12 16.82 19.21
CA ARG A 228 -7.47 15.39 19.19
C ARG A 228 -8.72 15.10 18.37
N ASP A 229 -9.75 15.94 18.50
CA ASP A 229 -10.99 15.77 17.75
C ASP A 229 -10.75 15.98 16.23
N SER A 230 -9.90 16.94 15.88
CA SER A 230 -9.48 17.16 14.48
C SER A 230 -8.77 15.93 13.90
N TYR A 231 -7.80 15.36 14.63
CA TYR A 231 -7.11 14.13 14.21
C TYR A 231 -8.07 12.94 14.07
N ASN A 232 -8.94 12.74 15.05
CA ASN A 232 -9.90 11.65 15.03
C ASN A 232 -10.89 11.77 13.85
N ASN A 233 -11.36 12.97 13.57
CA ASN A 233 -12.26 13.24 12.45
C ASN A 233 -11.56 13.02 11.10
N ARG A 234 -10.29 13.41 10.99
CA ARG A 234 -9.48 13.18 9.79
C ARG A 234 -9.28 11.68 9.55
N ASN A 235 -8.85 10.95 10.58
CA ASN A 235 -8.66 9.50 10.49
C ASN A 235 -9.95 8.75 10.14
N LYS A 236 -11.11 9.22 10.64
CA LYS A 236 -12.42 8.65 10.25
C LYS A 236 -12.73 8.89 8.76
N LYS A 237 -12.34 10.04 8.20
CA LYS A 237 -12.55 10.33 6.78
C LYS A 237 -11.66 9.48 5.89
N ILE A 238 -10.39 9.25 6.29
CA ILE A 238 -9.44 8.41 5.53
C ILE A 238 -9.87 6.93 5.52
N ARG A 239 -10.59 6.47 6.56
CA ARG A 239 -11.04 5.07 6.68
C ARG A 239 -12.37 4.78 5.99
N LYS A 240 -13.06 5.77 5.46
CA LYS A 240 -14.28 5.62 4.66
C LYS A 240 -13.97 5.43 3.18
#